data_48d2251f51ea47fbf02c1bb57bbd4a59
#
_entry.id   48d2251f51ea47fbf02c1bb57bbd4a59
#
_cell.length_a   1.000
_cell.length_b   1.000
_cell.length_c   1.000
_cell.angle_alpha   90.00
_cell.angle_beta   90.00
_cell.angle_gamma   90.00
#
_symmetry.space_group_name_H-M   'P 1'
#
loop_
_entity.id
_entity.type
_entity.pdbx_description
1 polymer ?
#
loop_
_entity_poly.entity_id
_entity_poly.type
_entity_poly.pdbx_seq_one_letter_code
_entity_poly.pdbx_strand_id
1 'polypeptide(L)'
;MQRSLSVVKPETVKINAPETVITTLDNGMKIASEDSGAPTATVGLWIDTGSRYETAANNGVAHFLEHMAFKGTEKRTQTQLEIEIENMGSHLNAYTSREQTVFYAKCLKESIGNCVEILSDILQNSKFGENVRYLYNYIL
;
A
#
# COMPACT_ATOMS: atom_id res chain seq x y z
N MET A 1 -42.79 -9.60 -45.68
CA MET A 1 -42.97 -9.06 -44.31
C MET A 1 -41.57 -8.85 -43.73
N GLN A 2 -41.01 -7.64 -43.86
CA GLN A 2 -39.70 -7.29 -43.31
C GLN A 2 -39.88 -6.90 -41.82
N ARG A 3 -39.28 -7.64 -40.89
CA ARG A 3 -39.16 -7.23 -39.49
C ARG A 3 -38.09 -6.17 -39.37
N SER A 4 -38.45 -4.95 -39.04
CA SER A 4 -37.50 -3.91 -38.68
C SER A 4 -36.88 -4.26 -37.29
N LEU A 5 -35.59 -4.47 -37.26
CA LEU A 5 -34.83 -4.58 -36.03
C LEU A 5 -34.73 -3.17 -35.40
N SER A 6 -35.40 -2.98 -34.27
CA SER A 6 -35.23 -1.76 -33.46
C SER A 6 -33.86 -1.77 -32.82
N VAL A 7 -32.99 -0.86 -33.26
CA VAL A 7 -31.70 -0.64 -32.63
C VAL A 7 -31.96 -0.02 -31.24
N VAL A 8 -31.74 -0.79 -30.19
CA VAL A 8 -31.74 -0.29 -28.81
C VAL A 8 -30.51 0.63 -28.65
N LYS A 9 -30.76 1.92 -28.47
CA LYS A 9 -29.69 2.87 -28.15
C LYS A 9 -29.09 2.48 -26.78
N PRO A 10 -27.75 2.39 -26.66
CA PRO A 10 -27.14 2.13 -25.37
C PRO A 10 -27.50 3.28 -24.40
N GLU A 11 -28.12 2.94 -23.28
CA GLU A 11 -28.30 3.89 -22.19
C GLU A 11 -26.92 4.26 -21.63
N THR A 12 -26.63 5.54 -21.61
CA THR A 12 -25.42 6.07 -20.97
C THR A 12 -25.60 5.95 -19.46
N VAL A 13 -25.00 4.93 -18.86
CA VAL A 13 -24.94 4.80 -17.41
C VAL A 13 -24.05 5.95 -16.89
N LYS A 14 -24.62 6.93 -16.22
CA LYS A 14 -23.86 7.94 -15.49
C LYS A 14 -23.27 7.26 -14.27
N ILE A 15 -21.97 6.93 -14.34
CA ILE A 15 -21.20 6.50 -13.18
C ILE A 15 -20.98 7.74 -12.33
N ASN A 16 -21.65 7.80 -11.18
CA ASN A 16 -21.45 8.86 -10.20
C ASN A 16 -20.20 8.49 -9.38
N ALA A 17 -19.01 8.69 -9.98
CA ALA A 17 -17.75 8.46 -9.28
C ALA A 17 -17.55 9.57 -8.25
N PRO A 18 -17.11 9.24 -7.01
CA PRO A 18 -16.76 10.24 -6.03
C PRO A 18 -15.60 11.11 -6.52
N GLU A 19 -15.55 12.35 -6.05
CA GLU A 19 -14.47 13.27 -6.42
C GLU A 19 -13.19 12.93 -5.67
N THR A 20 -12.09 12.80 -6.39
CA THR A 20 -10.75 12.64 -5.79
C THR A 20 -10.20 14.01 -5.38
N VAL A 21 -9.93 14.19 -4.09
CA VAL A 21 -9.31 15.40 -3.54
C VAL A 21 -7.80 15.19 -3.42
N ILE A 22 -7.02 16.14 -3.99
CA ILE A 22 -5.56 16.12 -3.91
C ILE A 22 -5.09 17.27 -3.04
N THR A 23 -4.34 16.95 -1.97
CA THR A 23 -3.71 17.91 -1.07
C THR A 23 -2.19 17.77 -1.16
N THR A 24 -1.48 18.89 -1.26
CA THR A 24 -0.01 18.91 -1.20
C THR A 24 0.42 19.50 0.14
N LEU A 25 1.25 18.75 0.87
CA LEU A 25 1.84 19.19 2.13
C LEU A 25 3.06 20.10 1.87
N ASP A 26 3.48 20.86 2.88
CA ASP A 26 4.63 21.81 2.79
C ASP A 26 5.95 21.13 2.41
N ASN A 27 6.10 19.85 2.75
CA ASN A 27 7.27 19.04 2.39
C ASN A 27 7.19 18.46 0.96
N GLY A 28 6.16 18.80 0.17
CA GLY A 28 5.95 18.32 -1.19
C GLY A 28 5.22 16.99 -1.32
N MET A 29 4.88 16.32 -0.22
CA MET A 29 4.12 15.08 -0.23
C MET A 29 2.69 15.33 -0.73
N LYS A 30 2.21 14.49 -1.65
CA LYS A 30 0.85 14.57 -2.19
C LYS A 30 -0.03 13.51 -1.53
N ILE A 31 -1.20 13.93 -1.08
CA ILE A 31 -2.23 13.07 -0.52
C ILE A 31 -3.41 13.08 -1.47
N ALA A 32 -3.80 11.92 -1.99
CA ALA A 32 -5.03 11.75 -2.75
C ALA A 32 -6.04 11.02 -1.88
N SER A 33 -7.25 11.57 -1.76
CA SER A 33 -8.33 10.98 -1.00
C SER A 33 -9.62 10.95 -1.79
N GLU A 34 -10.37 9.86 -1.63
CA GLU A 34 -11.67 9.64 -2.26
C GLU A 34 -12.59 8.91 -1.28
N ASP A 35 -13.78 9.45 -1.04
CA ASP A 35 -14.78 8.80 -0.19
C ASP A 35 -15.88 8.16 -1.07
N SER A 36 -15.80 6.85 -1.23
CA SER A 36 -16.80 6.05 -1.95
C SER A 36 -18.07 5.78 -1.11
N GLY A 37 -18.11 6.19 0.17
CA GLY A 37 -19.18 5.84 1.11
C GLY A 37 -19.15 4.38 1.59
N ALA A 38 -18.14 3.61 1.22
CA ALA A 38 -18.01 2.21 1.64
C ALA A 38 -17.63 2.09 3.13
N PRO A 39 -18.00 0.98 3.81
CA PRO A 39 -17.59 0.73 5.19
C PRO A 39 -16.12 0.36 5.33
N THR A 40 -15.47 0.00 4.22
CA THR A 40 -14.05 -0.35 4.16
C THR A 40 -13.26 0.70 3.39
N ALA A 41 -11.97 0.81 3.71
CA ALA A 41 -11.06 1.71 3.04
C ALA A 41 -9.73 1.00 2.73
N THR A 42 -9.01 1.56 1.76
CA THR A 42 -7.61 1.23 1.51
C THR A 42 -6.80 2.50 1.68
N VAL A 43 -5.78 2.43 2.51
CA VAL A 43 -4.79 3.49 2.69
C VAL A 43 -3.43 2.96 2.30
N GLY A 44 -2.61 3.75 1.60
CA GLY A 44 -1.30 3.30 1.16
C GLY A 44 -0.36 4.43 0.85
N LEU A 45 0.91 4.09 0.75
CA LEU A 45 2.00 4.97 0.35
C LEU A 45 2.66 4.41 -0.91
N TRP A 46 2.79 5.27 -1.91
CA TRP A 46 3.48 5.02 -3.17
C TRP A 46 4.80 5.76 -3.18
N ILE A 47 5.90 5.04 -3.36
CA ILE A 47 7.26 5.58 -3.39
C ILE A 47 7.80 5.33 -4.80
N ASP A 48 8.23 6.39 -5.49
CA ASP A 48 8.80 6.31 -6.83
C ASP A 48 10.25 5.79 -6.77
N THR A 49 10.39 4.55 -6.29
CA THR A 49 11.64 3.81 -6.26
C THR A 49 11.36 2.31 -6.45
N GLY A 50 12.24 1.61 -7.14
CA GLY A 50 12.08 0.20 -7.41
C GLY A 50 13.36 -0.39 -8.02
N SER A 51 13.28 -1.62 -8.51
CA SER A 51 14.46 -2.36 -8.99
C SER A 51 15.20 -1.72 -10.17
N ARG A 52 14.58 -0.78 -10.89
CA ARG A 52 15.24 -0.02 -11.97
C ARG A 52 16.40 0.84 -11.47
N TYR A 53 16.38 1.24 -10.20
CA TYR A 53 17.43 2.07 -9.57
C TYR A 53 18.54 1.23 -8.92
N GLU A 54 18.43 -0.09 -8.98
CA GLU A 54 19.45 -0.99 -8.47
C GLU A 54 20.65 -1.09 -9.40
N THR A 55 21.79 -1.41 -8.83
CA THR A 55 23.04 -1.68 -9.52
C THR A 55 23.43 -3.14 -9.32
N ALA A 56 24.46 -3.62 -10.00
CA ALA A 56 24.97 -4.97 -9.77
C ALA A 56 25.43 -5.22 -8.32
N ALA A 57 25.78 -4.15 -7.58
CA ALA A 57 26.25 -4.24 -6.19
C ALA A 57 25.10 -4.35 -5.16
N ASN A 58 23.88 -3.94 -5.53
CA ASN A 58 22.72 -3.92 -4.63
C ASN A 58 21.46 -4.51 -5.29
N ASN A 59 21.63 -5.41 -6.23
CA ASN A 59 20.53 -6.07 -6.93
C ASN A 59 19.67 -6.87 -5.95
N GLY A 60 18.35 -6.70 -6.04
CA GLY A 60 17.36 -7.34 -5.15
C GLY A 60 17.08 -6.57 -3.85
N VAL A 61 17.72 -5.43 -3.59
CA VAL A 61 17.53 -4.68 -2.34
C VAL A 61 16.09 -4.18 -2.17
N ALA A 62 15.43 -3.77 -3.24
CA ALA A 62 14.05 -3.29 -3.17
C ALA A 62 13.08 -4.40 -2.72
N HIS A 63 13.21 -5.58 -3.31
CA HIS A 63 12.43 -6.76 -2.92
C HIS A 63 12.74 -7.21 -1.48
N PHE A 64 14.00 -7.17 -1.10
CA PHE A 64 14.42 -7.50 0.25
C PHE A 64 13.82 -6.53 1.29
N LEU A 65 13.85 -5.22 1.03
CA LEU A 65 13.25 -4.21 1.91
C LEU A 65 11.74 -4.39 2.06
N GLU A 66 11.04 -4.81 1.01
CA GLU A 66 9.62 -5.17 1.08
C GLU A 66 9.36 -6.25 2.13
N HIS A 67 10.11 -7.36 2.08
CA HIS A 67 10.00 -8.44 3.06
C HIS A 67 10.38 -8.03 4.48
N MET A 68 11.29 -7.06 4.60
CA MET A 68 11.79 -6.61 5.90
C MET A 68 10.88 -5.62 6.60
N ALA A 69 10.07 -4.90 5.87
CA ALA A 69 9.20 -3.84 6.39
C ALA A 69 8.27 -4.34 7.51
N PHE A 70 7.85 -5.61 7.45
CA PHE A 70 6.92 -6.20 8.42
C PHE A 70 7.59 -6.99 9.56
N LYS A 71 8.93 -6.96 9.66
CA LYS A 71 9.69 -7.72 10.67
C LYS A 71 9.81 -7.02 12.02
N GLY A 72 9.23 -5.84 12.15
CA GLY A 72 9.14 -5.06 13.38
C GLY A 72 9.76 -3.68 13.27
N THR A 73 9.40 -2.84 14.21
CA THR A 73 9.81 -1.44 14.34
C THR A 73 10.46 -1.19 15.70
N GLU A 74 10.83 0.04 15.97
CA GLU A 74 11.28 0.41 17.31
C GLU A 74 10.18 0.29 18.38
N LYS A 75 8.92 0.49 17.99
CA LYS A 75 7.76 0.43 18.87
C LYS A 75 7.13 -0.95 18.97
N ARG A 76 7.22 -1.76 17.89
CA ARG A 76 6.48 -3.01 17.76
C ARG A 76 7.40 -4.14 17.31
N THR A 77 7.34 -5.27 18.00
CA THR A 77 7.87 -6.54 17.45
C THR A 77 7.00 -6.99 16.27
N GLN A 78 7.51 -7.90 15.44
CA GLN A 78 6.73 -8.50 14.35
C GLN A 78 5.39 -9.07 14.86
N THR A 79 5.42 -9.87 15.93
CA THR A 79 4.21 -10.48 16.51
C THR A 79 3.22 -9.43 17.04
N GLN A 80 3.71 -8.35 17.65
CA GLN A 80 2.83 -7.27 18.10
C GLN A 80 2.16 -6.55 16.92
N LEU A 81 2.90 -6.32 15.85
CA LEU A 81 2.38 -5.73 14.63
C LEU A 81 1.28 -6.60 14.00
N GLU A 82 1.52 -7.91 13.89
CA GLU A 82 0.56 -8.88 13.36
C GLU A 82 -0.72 -8.91 14.20
N ILE A 83 -0.60 -9.03 15.53
CA ILE A 83 -1.73 -9.04 16.45
C ILE A 83 -2.54 -7.73 16.38
N GLU A 84 -1.87 -6.57 16.31
CA GLU A 84 -2.53 -5.27 16.24
C GLU A 84 -3.36 -5.13 14.95
N ILE A 85 -2.81 -5.55 13.82
CA ILE A 85 -3.49 -5.55 12.52
C ILE A 85 -4.67 -6.53 12.49
N GLU A 86 -4.49 -7.74 13.01
CA GLU A 86 -5.56 -8.75 13.08
C GLU A 86 -6.71 -8.29 13.97
N ASN A 87 -6.42 -7.70 15.13
CA ASN A 87 -7.44 -7.18 16.05
C ASN A 87 -8.28 -6.05 15.45
N MET A 88 -7.72 -5.29 14.52
CA MET A 88 -8.45 -4.25 13.77
C MET A 88 -9.23 -4.81 12.58
N GLY A 89 -9.18 -6.11 12.31
CA GLY A 89 -9.75 -6.71 11.10
C GLY A 89 -9.14 -6.15 9.82
N SER A 90 -7.89 -5.70 9.89
CA SER A 90 -7.17 -5.06 8.82
C SER A 90 -6.19 -6.02 8.15
N HIS A 91 -5.70 -5.64 6.96
CA HIS A 91 -4.72 -6.43 6.23
C HIS A 91 -3.64 -5.50 5.65
N LEU A 92 -2.39 -5.75 6.06
CA LEU A 92 -1.22 -5.07 5.50
C LEU A 92 -0.65 -5.86 4.33
N ASN A 93 -0.19 -5.15 3.32
CA ASN A 93 0.52 -5.75 2.20
C ASN A 93 1.49 -4.73 1.58
N ALA A 94 2.42 -5.24 0.78
CA ALA A 94 3.34 -4.42 0.00
C ALA A 94 3.64 -5.10 -1.34
N TYR A 95 4.12 -4.34 -2.29
CA TYR A 95 4.73 -4.87 -3.50
C TYR A 95 5.81 -3.93 -4.02
N THR A 96 6.79 -4.51 -4.68
CA THR A 96 7.87 -3.78 -5.36
C THR A 96 7.79 -4.06 -6.86
N SER A 97 7.86 -3.00 -7.65
CA SER A 97 7.97 -3.06 -9.11
C SER A 97 9.33 -2.53 -9.58
N ARG A 98 9.47 -2.31 -10.87
CA ARG A 98 10.67 -1.68 -11.41
C ARG A 98 10.79 -0.21 -11.05
N GLU A 99 9.68 0.50 -10.98
CA GLU A 99 9.61 1.95 -10.77
C GLU A 99 9.12 2.35 -9.39
N GLN A 100 8.32 1.49 -8.72
CA GLN A 100 7.60 1.85 -7.51
C GLN A 100 7.67 0.76 -6.46
N THR A 101 7.70 1.19 -5.21
CA THR A 101 7.45 0.38 -4.02
C THR A 101 6.21 0.91 -3.32
N VAL A 102 5.28 0.01 -3.01
CA VAL A 102 3.98 0.37 -2.44
C VAL A 102 3.74 -0.42 -1.16
N PHE A 103 3.35 0.28 -0.10
CA PHE A 103 2.87 -0.29 1.15
C PHE A 103 1.43 0.15 1.37
N TYR A 104 0.53 -0.78 1.68
CA TYR A 104 -0.88 -0.43 1.88
C TYR A 104 -1.56 -1.32 2.92
N ALA A 105 -2.63 -0.76 3.50
CA ALA A 105 -3.52 -1.44 4.41
C ALA A 105 -4.95 -1.41 3.87
N LYS A 106 -5.64 -2.54 3.94
CA LYS A 106 -7.10 -2.61 3.80
C LYS A 106 -7.70 -2.70 5.19
N CYS A 107 -8.67 -1.85 5.49
CA CYS A 107 -9.21 -1.74 6.85
C CYS A 107 -10.68 -1.28 6.85
N LEU A 108 -11.30 -1.31 8.01
CA LEU A 108 -12.56 -0.61 8.24
C LEU A 108 -12.32 0.91 8.25
N LYS A 109 -13.30 1.70 7.81
CA LYS A 109 -13.21 3.16 7.72
C LYS A 109 -12.79 3.81 9.06
N GLU A 110 -13.26 3.27 10.17
CA GLU A 110 -12.91 3.72 11.53
C GLU A 110 -11.44 3.46 11.91
N SER A 111 -10.79 2.49 11.26
CA SER A 111 -9.38 2.10 11.55
C SER A 111 -8.35 2.79 10.67
N ILE A 112 -8.76 3.70 9.76
CA ILE A 112 -7.86 4.39 8.83
C ILE A 112 -6.71 5.08 9.57
N GLY A 113 -7.01 5.81 10.66
CA GLY A 113 -6.00 6.54 11.43
C GLY A 113 -4.92 5.62 12.01
N ASN A 114 -5.33 4.48 12.55
CA ASN A 114 -4.39 3.48 13.10
C ASN A 114 -3.54 2.85 11.99
N CYS A 115 -4.15 2.54 10.84
CA CYS A 115 -3.41 2.01 9.69
C CYS A 115 -2.39 3.00 9.13
N VAL A 116 -2.71 4.30 9.10
CA VAL A 116 -1.75 5.36 8.71
C VAL A 116 -0.58 5.42 9.69
N GLU A 117 -0.85 5.37 11.00
CA GLU A 117 0.20 5.37 12.03
C GLU A 117 1.11 4.15 11.90
N ILE A 118 0.55 2.96 11.70
CA ILE A 118 1.31 1.73 11.53
C ILE A 118 2.17 1.78 10.25
N LEU A 119 1.62 2.23 9.13
CA LEU A 119 2.38 2.40 7.89
C LEU A 119 3.52 3.40 8.06
N SER A 120 3.27 4.50 8.77
CA SER A 120 4.31 5.49 9.10
C SER A 120 5.42 4.90 9.97
N ASP A 121 5.06 4.12 10.99
CA ASP A 121 6.02 3.45 11.89
C ASP A 121 6.88 2.42 11.14
N ILE A 122 6.25 1.60 10.28
CA ILE A 122 6.96 0.63 9.43
C ILE A 122 7.97 1.33 8.52
N LEU A 123 7.63 2.47 7.94
CA LEU A 123 8.48 3.14 6.95
C LEU A 123 9.60 3.96 7.58
N GLN A 124 9.35 4.55 8.75
CA GLN A 124 10.29 5.47 9.39
C GLN A 124 11.13 4.85 10.49
N ASN A 125 10.64 3.77 11.12
CA ASN A 125 11.23 3.21 12.33
C ASN A 125 11.47 1.69 12.23
N SER A 126 11.59 1.13 11.02
CA SER A 126 11.90 -0.30 10.84
C SER A 126 13.19 -0.70 11.56
N LYS A 127 13.14 -1.82 12.27
CA LYS A 127 14.32 -2.47 12.85
C LYS A 127 14.81 -3.58 11.93
N PHE A 128 16.01 -3.40 11.39
CA PHE A 128 16.72 -4.45 10.70
C PHE A 128 17.57 -5.23 11.71
N GLY A 129 16.96 -6.20 12.42
CA GLY A 129 17.64 -7.02 13.40
C GLY A 129 18.79 -7.88 12.80
N GLU A 130 19.74 -8.34 13.64
CA GLU A 130 20.89 -9.15 13.18
C GLU A 130 20.48 -10.45 12.45
N ASN A 131 19.35 -11.06 12.83
CA ASN A 131 18.78 -12.23 12.16
C ASN A 131 18.43 -11.98 10.68
N VAL A 132 18.29 -10.74 10.29
CA VAL A 132 18.01 -10.27 8.93
C VAL A 132 19.24 -10.37 8.04
N ARG A 133 20.45 -10.16 8.58
CA ARG A 133 21.71 -10.36 7.84
C ARG A 133 21.87 -11.80 7.37
N TYR A 134 21.38 -12.77 8.14
CA TYR A 134 21.44 -14.19 7.74
C TYR A 134 20.50 -14.48 6.56
N LEU A 135 19.30 -13.90 6.53
CA LEU A 135 18.37 -14.04 5.41
C LEU A 135 18.91 -13.40 4.11
N TYR A 136 19.61 -12.29 4.21
CA TYR A 136 20.26 -11.64 3.07
C TYR A 136 21.27 -12.55 2.37
N ASN A 137 22.04 -13.30 3.13
CA ASN A 137 23.03 -14.25 2.59
C ASN A 137 22.43 -15.54 2.01
N TYR A 138 21.11 -15.79 2.21
CA TYR A 138 20.41 -16.97 1.69
C TYR A 138 19.49 -16.65 0.50
N ILE A 139 19.15 -15.38 0.27
CA ILE A 139 18.20 -14.96 -0.78
C ILE A 139 18.92 -14.37 -2.00
N LEU A 140 20.16 -13.93 -1.85
CA LEU A 140 21.05 -13.49 -2.92
C LEU A 140 22.19 -14.49 -3.13
#